data_e93ea63459c124064f8767093a19e62f
#
_entry.id   e93ea63459c124064f8767093a19e62f
#
_cell.length_a   1.000
_cell.length_b   1.000
_cell.length_c   1.000
_cell.angle_alpha   90.00
_cell.angle_beta   90.00
_cell.angle_gamma   90.00
#
_symmetry.space_group_name_H-M   'P 1'
#
loop_
_entity.id
_entity.type
_entity.pdbx_description
1 polymer ?
#
loop_
_entity_poly.entity_id
_entity_poly.type
_entity_poly.pdbx_seq_one_letter_code
_entity_poly.pdbx_strand_id
1 'polypeptide(L)'
;MNEHTERTKISERAGLTGIVCNLLLFVFKISIGIIINSVSIMADGFNNLSDAGSSVISVVGSKMAGKKADEDHPFGHGRIEYIAAFIVSILVLNVGLSSLQDSFRKILHPEMMHYSIYAVVILLVSMQAKLGLALFYRRVAEKIDSNIYRASSQDAFMDILTTATTFASLLIFHFFDRNIDAYVGLLVSLIVIWNGVGIARETLAPLIGDSIDPELFYTIIDFVERYPGILGSHDLIVHNYGPNQYMATIHAEVDGRSDIESAHDLIDRIEHDCETQLGVHLVIHMDPIHNDDETRFYRAMLANILAELSPESSFHDFRIRHASDSAQLTREKHTKHSFVAAGNGAQTQKLIYLVFDLITPWNLTKEEENQLLHGIQNRMQIENPDVRCIIQLDKPYMHTHSAEEDAEARARATEDLEHAEQPAAPDTAHPTDEVPCVQETADEVQPGAGSRRDADDTNPGSDTTTEGE
;
A
#
# COMPACT_ATOMS: atom_id res chain seq x y z
N MET A 1 15.40 7.03 -18.48
CA MET A 1 15.76 7.95 -17.35
C MET A 1 15.15 9.35 -17.45
N ASN A 2 14.71 9.83 -18.61
CA ASN A 2 14.12 11.18 -18.78
C ASN A 2 12.61 11.23 -18.52
N GLU A 3 11.86 10.17 -18.83
CA GLU A 3 10.38 10.15 -18.77
C GLU A 3 9.85 10.16 -17.34
N HIS A 4 10.45 9.36 -16.46
CA HIS A 4 10.11 9.32 -15.03
C HIS A 4 10.36 10.68 -14.34
N THR A 5 11.42 11.39 -14.73
CA THR A 5 11.75 12.72 -14.18
C THR A 5 10.79 13.80 -14.68
N GLU A 6 10.28 13.70 -15.91
CA GLU A 6 9.28 14.64 -16.43
C GLU A 6 7.91 14.41 -15.77
N ARG A 7 7.49 13.15 -15.60
CA ARG A 7 6.26 12.77 -14.93
C ARG A 7 6.20 13.33 -13.50
N THR A 8 7.27 13.15 -12.71
CA THR A 8 7.38 13.70 -11.35
C THR A 8 7.29 15.22 -11.34
N LYS A 9 7.98 15.93 -12.23
CA LYS A 9 7.93 17.40 -12.30
C LYS A 9 6.57 17.94 -12.69
N ILE A 10 5.83 17.24 -13.56
CA ILE A 10 4.47 17.62 -13.95
C ILE A 10 3.54 17.44 -12.75
N SER A 11 3.66 16.34 -12.03
CA SER A 11 2.90 16.04 -10.82
C SER A 11 3.13 17.09 -9.72
N GLU A 12 4.38 17.41 -9.39
CA GLU A 12 4.72 18.44 -8.40
C GLU A 12 4.13 19.82 -8.75
N ARG A 13 4.23 20.23 -10.02
CA ARG A 13 3.66 21.51 -10.47
C ARG A 13 2.13 21.51 -10.39
N ALA A 14 1.50 20.40 -10.72
CA ALA A 14 0.04 20.29 -10.65
C ALA A 14 -0.44 20.35 -9.19
N GLY A 15 0.21 19.64 -8.27
CA GLY A 15 -0.08 19.70 -6.85
C GLY A 15 0.10 21.11 -6.27
N LEU A 16 1.22 21.77 -6.57
CA LEU A 16 1.48 23.15 -6.12
C LEU A 16 0.45 24.14 -6.65
N THR A 17 0.01 23.98 -7.92
CA THR A 17 -1.04 24.83 -8.52
C THR A 17 -2.35 24.67 -7.77
N GLY A 18 -2.72 23.43 -7.40
CA GLY A 18 -3.90 23.15 -6.59
C GLY A 18 -3.85 23.79 -5.21
N ILE A 19 -2.72 23.64 -4.52
CA ILE A 19 -2.51 24.24 -3.19
C ILE A 19 -2.71 25.75 -3.24
N VAL A 20 -2.02 26.43 -4.15
CA VAL A 20 -2.10 27.89 -4.29
C VAL A 20 -3.52 28.34 -4.65
N CYS A 21 -4.16 27.66 -5.61
CA CYS A 21 -5.53 27.98 -6.01
C CYS A 21 -6.51 27.83 -4.83
N ASN A 22 -6.51 26.68 -4.16
CA ASN A 22 -7.42 26.42 -3.05
C ASN A 22 -7.17 27.33 -1.85
N LEU A 23 -5.91 27.67 -1.55
CA LEU A 23 -5.59 28.58 -0.47
C LEU A 23 -6.05 30.02 -0.77
N LEU A 24 -5.91 30.49 -2.00
CA LEU A 24 -6.44 31.79 -2.42
C LEU A 24 -7.96 31.83 -2.34
N LEU A 25 -8.65 30.79 -2.81
CA LEU A 25 -10.10 30.68 -2.74
C LEU A 25 -10.58 30.63 -1.29
N PHE A 26 -9.89 29.92 -0.40
CA PHE A 26 -10.16 29.92 1.04
C PHE A 26 -10.11 31.35 1.61
N VAL A 27 -9.00 32.05 1.39
CA VAL A 27 -8.81 33.41 1.94
C VAL A 27 -9.89 34.37 1.45
N PHE A 28 -10.21 34.35 0.14
CA PHE A 28 -11.25 35.21 -0.43
C PHE A 28 -12.66 34.87 0.09
N LYS A 29 -13.04 33.59 0.14
CA LYS A 29 -14.35 33.15 0.62
C LYS A 29 -14.52 33.44 2.12
N ILE A 30 -13.51 33.15 2.94
CA ILE A 30 -13.58 33.46 4.38
C ILE A 30 -13.73 34.96 4.59
N SER A 31 -12.92 35.77 3.93
CA SER A 31 -12.97 37.23 4.09
C SER A 31 -14.36 37.80 3.76
N ILE A 32 -14.93 37.39 2.63
CA ILE A 32 -16.26 37.87 2.25
C ILE A 32 -17.36 37.26 3.10
N GLY A 33 -17.26 35.99 3.48
CA GLY A 33 -18.21 35.29 4.36
C GLY A 33 -18.35 35.98 5.72
N ILE A 34 -17.23 36.44 6.32
CA ILE A 34 -17.21 37.21 7.54
C ILE A 34 -17.88 38.60 7.31
N ILE A 35 -17.53 39.31 6.23
CA ILE A 35 -18.06 40.66 5.96
C ILE A 35 -19.58 40.62 5.79
N ILE A 36 -20.14 39.63 5.13
CA ILE A 36 -21.58 39.54 4.89
C ILE A 36 -22.33 38.69 5.90
N ASN A 37 -21.61 38.11 6.88
CA ASN A 37 -22.15 37.21 7.91
C ASN A 37 -22.83 35.97 7.34
N SER A 38 -22.23 35.35 6.30
CA SER A 38 -22.74 34.13 5.66
C SER A 38 -21.95 32.90 6.11
N VAL A 39 -22.63 31.98 6.81
CA VAL A 39 -22.04 30.70 7.25
C VAL A 39 -21.81 29.77 6.07
N SER A 40 -22.70 29.78 5.08
CA SER A 40 -22.55 28.91 3.90
C SER A 40 -21.30 29.26 3.09
N ILE A 41 -20.99 30.56 2.92
CA ILE A 41 -19.77 30.99 2.22
C ILE A 41 -18.52 30.65 3.05
N MET A 42 -18.58 30.79 4.38
CA MET A 42 -17.46 30.40 5.24
C MET A 42 -17.22 28.90 5.19
N ALA A 43 -18.28 28.08 5.30
CA ALA A 43 -18.18 26.63 5.21
C ALA A 43 -17.60 26.17 3.85
N ASP A 44 -18.06 26.77 2.74
CA ASP A 44 -17.50 26.52 1.40
C ASP A 44 -16.03 27.00 1.27
N GLY A 45 -15.65 28.09 1.98
CA GLY A 45 -14.25 28.48 2.12
C GLY A 45 -13.41 27.41 2.84
N PHE A 46 -13.90 26.87 3.92
CA PHE A 46 -13.20 25.80 4.67
C PHE A 46 -13.09 24.50 3.87
N ASN A 47 -14.02 24.19 2.99
CA ASN A 47 -13.86 23.09 2.05
C ASN A 47 -12.60 23.28 1.18
N ASN A 48 -12.38 24.49 0.64
CA ASN A 48 -11.15 24.76 -0.11
C ASN A 48 -9.88 24.67 0.75
N LEU A 49 -9.94 24.95 2.05
CA LEU A 49 -8.80 24.70 2.96
C LEU A 49 -8.54 23.21 3.13
N SER A 50 -9.59 22.37 3.21
CA SER A 50 -9.47 20.92 3.24
C SER A 50 -8.75 20.38 1.99
N ASP A 51 -9.14 20.88 0.81
CA ASP A 51 -8.53 20.50 -0.48
C ASP A 51 -7.06 20.93 -0.57
N ALA A 52 -6.76 22.14 -0.08
CA ALA A 52 -5.38 22.63 0.03
C ALA A 52 -4.56 21.73 0.98
N GLY A 53 -5.15 21.35 2.11
CA GLY A 53 -4.53 20.45 3.09
C GLY A 53 -4.18 19.10 2.47
N SER A 54 -5.12 18.46 1.79
CA SER A 54 -4.92 17.19 1.08
C SER A 54 -3.80 17.30 0.02
N SER A 55 -3.79 18.40 -0.71
CA SER A 55 -2.72 18.67 -1.70
C SER A 55 -1.35 18.90 -1.06
N VAL A 56 -1.28 19.59 0.10
CA VAL A 56 -0.03 19.76 0.87
C VAL A 56 0.50 18.42 1.35
N ILE A 57 -0.37 17.55 1.85
CA ILE A 57 -0.02 16.21 2.30
C ILE A 57 0.61 15.42 1.15
N SER A 58 -0.01 15.44 -0.04
CA SER A 58 0.53 14.76 -1.24
C SER A 58 1.91 15.27 -1.62
N VAL A 59 2.16 16.58 -1.55
CA VAL A 59 3.46 17.20 -1.88
C VAL A 59 4.51 16.93 -0.79
N VAL A 60 4.14 17.08 0.48
CA VAL A 60 5.05 16.86 1.62
C VAL A 60 5.39 15.38 1.74
N GLY A 61 4.39 14.51 1.58
CA GLY A 61 4.56 13.08 1.63
C GLY A 61 5.49 12.57 0.53
N SER A 62 5.25 13.00 -0.71
CA SER A 62 6.13 12.68 -1.84
C SER A 62 7.58 13.14 -1.61
N LYS A 63 7.77 14.29 -0.94
CA LYS A 63 9.10 14.82 -0.63
C LYS A 63 9.76 14.12 0.57
N MET A 64 8.98 13.71 1.56
CA MET A 64 9.48 13.01 2.74
C MET A 64 9.67 11.50 2.49
N ALA A 65 8.86 10.89 1.64
CA ALA A 65 9.07 9.52 1.16
C ALA A 65 10.45 9.34 0.50
N GLY A 66 11.01 10.42 -0.08
CA GLY A 66 12.38 10.43 -0.61
C GLY A 66 13.48 10.57 0.44
N LYS A 67 13.17 10.82 1.74
CA LYS A 67 14.17 10.90 2.79
C LYS A 67 14.58 9.49 3.21
N LYS A 68 15.86 9.18 3.01
CA LYS A 68 16.45 7.89 3.40
C LYS A 68 16.30 7.64 4.89
N ALA A 69 16.35 6.37 5.27
CA ALA A 69 16.47 5.94 6.65
C ALA A 69 17.64 6.64 7.36
N ASP A 70 17.47 6.95 8.64
CA ASP A 70 18.50 7.50 9.54
C ASP A 70 18.58 6.66 10.84
N GLU A 71 19.49 7.02 11.75
CA GLU A 71 19.71 6.27 12.99
C GLU A 71 18.46 6.18 13.87
N ASP A 72 17.64 7.23 13.90
CA ASP A 72 16.40 7.29 14.69
C ASP A 72 15.22 6.59 13.98
N HIS A 73 15.25 6.54 12.64
CA HIS A 73 14.17 5.98 11.81
C HIS A 73 14.74 5.02 10.75
N PRO A 74 15.14 3.80 11.16
CA PRO A 74 15.79 2.84 10.28
C PRO A 74 14.90 2.33 9.13
N PHE A 75 13.58 2.46 9.28
CA PHE A 75 12.60 2.12 8.21
C PHE A 75 12.16 3.33 7.38
N GLY A 76 12.84 4.48 7.53
CA GLY A 76 12.51 5.71 6.82
C GLY A 76 11.39 6.53 7.48
N HIS A 77 11.01 7.63 6.81
CA HIS A 77 10.08 8.64 7.35
C HIS A 77 8.69 8.62 6.68
N GLY A 78 8.39 7.61 5.87
CA GLY A 78 7.16 7.58 5.05
C GLY A 78 5.86 7.73 5.85
N ARG A 79 5.80 7.18 7.07
CA ARG A 79 4.62 7.29 7.95
C ARG A 79 4.29 8.70 8.43
N ILE A 80 5.25 9.64 8.35
CA ILE A 80 4.99 11.06 8.69
C ILE A 80 3.91 11.65 7.78
N GLU A 81 3.80 11.17 6.54
CA GLU A 81 2.72 11.57 5.64
C GLU A 81 1.34 11.28 6.23
N TYR A 82 1.12 10.04 6.69
CA TYR A 82 -0.16 9.66 7.31
C TYR A 82 -0.45 10.44 8.58
N ILE A 83 0.57 10.70 9.41
CA ILE A 83 0.43 11.50 10.64
C ILE A 83 0.06 12.95 10.29
N ALA A 84 0.73 13.55 9.33
CA ALA A 84 0.42 14.91 8.89
C ALA A 84 -1.00 15.02 8.33
N ALA A 85 -1.41 14.05 7.50
CA ALA A 85 -2.75 13.95 6.95
C ALA A 85 -3.81 13.80 8.05
N PHE A 86 -3.54 12.99 9.05
CA PHE A 86 -4.42 12.82 10.21
C PHE A 86 -4.59 14.14 11.01
N ILE A 87 -3.50 14.87 11.23
CA ILE A 87 -3.58 16.19 11.89
C ILE A 87 -4.45 17.16 11.09
N VAL A 88 -4.30 17.19 9.75
CA VAL A 88 -5.16 18.03 8.88
C VAL A 88 -6.62 17.60 8.96
N SER A 89 -6.91 16.30 8.98
CA SER A 89 -8.29 15.81 9.11
C SER A 89 -8.96 16.28 10.42
N ILE A 90 -8.21 16.29 11.53
CA ILE A 90 -8.70 16.83 12.82
C ILE A 90 -9.02 18.31 12.71
N LEU A 91 -8.18 19.11 12.03
CA LEU A 91 -8.44 20.53 11.82
C LEU A 91 -9.70 20.73 10.96
N VAL A 92 -9.85 19.97 9.89
CA VAL A 92 -11.04 20.00 9.01
C VAL A 92 -12.31 19.63 9.79
N LEU A 93 -12.25 18.59 10.61
CA LEU A 93 -13.38 18.16 11.46
C LEU A 93 -13.76 19.24 12.47
N ASN A 94 -12.77 19.87 13.12
CA ASN A 94 -13.02 20.95 14.08
C ASN A 94 -13.74 22.14 13.42
N VAL A 95 -13.28 22.53 12.23
CA VAL A 95 -13.89 23.60 11.44
C VAL A 95 -15.31 23.21 10.97
N GLY A 96 -15.49 22.00 10.47
CA GLY A 96 -16.82 21.48 10.06
C GLY A 96 -17.80 21.50 11.22
N LEU A 97 -17.40 21.06 12.40
CA LEU A 97 -18.23 21.09 13.62
C LEU A 97 -18.56 22.52 14.07
N SER A 98 -17.58 23.43 14.01
CA SER A 98 -17.84 24.86 14.31
C SER A 98 -18.85 25.47 13.36
N SER A 99 -18.70 25.22 12.05
CA SER A 99 -19.64 25.71 11.01
C SER A 99 -21.04 25.09 11.18
N LEU A 100 -21.12 23.82 11.60
CA LEU A 100 -22.38 23.15 11.92
C LEU A 100 -23.09 23.83 13.12
N GLN A 101 -22.34 24.10 14.19
CA GLN A 101 -22.86 24.79 15.38
C GLN A 101 -23.35 26.21 15.03
N ASP A 102 -22.59 26.95 14.25
CA ASP A 102 -22.96 28.31 13.83
C ASP A 102 -24.20 28.29 12.93
N SER A 103 -24.30 27.33 12.00
CA SER A 103 -25.47 27.14 11.17
C SER A 103 -26.72 26.83 12.01
N PHE A 104 -26.60 25.91 12.96
CA PHE A 104 -27.68 25.53 13.85
C PHE A 104 -28.11 26.72 14.74
N ARG A 105 -27.17 27.49 15.28
CA ARG A 105 -27.43 28.69 16.06
C ARG A 105 -28.18 29.73 15.23
N LYS A 106 -27.80 29.97 13.96
CA LYS A 106 -28.45 30.92 13.07
C LYS A 106 -29.85 30.46 12.58
N ILE A 107 -30.12 29.15 12.58
CA ILE A 107 -31.47 28.62 12.36
C ILE A 107 -32.39 28.96 13.54
N LEU A 108 -31.91 28.80 14.79
CA LEU A 108 -32.67 29.08 16.00
C LEU A 108 -32.79 30.59 16.31
N HIS A 109 -31.76 31.34 16.02
CA HIS A 109 -31.67 32.77 16.21
C HIS A 109 -31.27 33.45 14.89
N PRO A 110 -32.21 33.69 13.97
CA PRO A 110 -31.92 34.25 12.65
C PRO A 110 -31.20 35.61 12.75
N GLU A 111 -30.02 35.65 12.22
CA GLU A 111 -29.24 36.88 12.05
C GLU A 111 -29.41 37.44 10.63
N MET A 112 -29.37 38.77 10.49
CA MET A 112 -29.44 39.38 9.16
C MET A 112 -28.14 39.12 8.39
N MET A 113 -28.28 38.52 7.21
CA MET A 113 -27.21 38.45 6.23
C MET A 113 -27.14 39.76 5.43
N HIS A 114 -25.95 40.21 5.11
CA HIS A 114 -25.77 41.41 4.30
C HIS A 114 -25.48 41.03 2.85
N TYR A 115 -26.38 41.45 1.95
CA TYR A 115 -26.10 41.28 0.53
C TYR A 115 -24.94 42.17 0.09
N SER A 116 -24.00 41.58 -0.65
CA SER A 116 -22.90 42.32 -1.25
C SER A 116 -22.64 41.83 -2.67
N ILE A 117 -22.53 42.79 -3.61
CA ILE A 117 -22.16 42.47 -4.98
C ILE A 117 -20.73 41.83 -5.04
N TYR A 118 -19.88 42.18 -4.11
CA TYR A 118 -18.53 41.57 -4.00
C TYR A 118 -18.60 40.08 -3.69
N ALA A 119 -19.58 39.64 -2.89
CA ALA A 119 -19.79 38.21 -2.63
C ALA A 119 -20.20 37.46 -3.92
N VAL A 120 -21.12 38.04 -4.71
CA VAL A 120 -21.51 37.50 -6.02
C VAL A 120 -20.28 37.33 -6.91
N VAL A 121 -19.47 38.39 -7.04
CA VAL A 121 -18.26 38.35 -7.87
C VAL A 121 -17.27 37.31 -7.38
N ILE A 122 -17.01 37.21 -6.06
CA ILE A 122 -16.05 36.23 -5.48
C ILE A 122 -16.54 34.81 -5.73
N LEU A 123 -17.84 34.52 -5.54
CA LEU A 123 -18.38 33.18 -5.79
C LEU A 123 -18.30 32.80 -7.28
N LEU A 124 -18.62 33.71 -8.17
CA LEU A 124 -18.48 33.49 -9.63
C LEU A 124 -17.04 33.28 -10.04
N VAL A 125 -16.10 34.08 -9.53
CA VAL A 125 -14.66 33.91 -9.77
C VAL A 125 -14.18 32.57 -9.19
N SER A 126 -14.67 32.19 -8.01
CA SER A 126 -14.37 30.90 -7.39
C SER A 126 -14.82 29.72 -8.27
N MET A 127 -16.04 29.74 -8.79
CA MET A 127 -16.54 28.71 -9.72
C MET A 127 -15.70 28.64 -10.99
N GLN A 128 -15.32 29.79 -11.56
CA GLN A 128 -14.45 29.83 -12.75
C GLN A 128 -13.04 29.28 -12.46
N ALA A 129 -12.46 29.62 -11.28
CA ALA A 129 -11.15 29.12 -10.85
C ALA A 129 -11.18 27.59 -10.66
N LYS A 130 -12.23 27.06 -10.00
CA LYS A 130 -12.42 25.59 -9.83
C LYS A 130 -12.65 24.89 -11.17
N LEU A 131 -13.40 25.48 -12.09
CA LEU A 131 -13.54 24.93 -13.44
C LEU A 131 -12.20 24.89 -14.18
N GLY A 132 -11.42 25.97 -14.10
CA GLY A 132 -10.07 26.01 -14.65
C GLY A 132 -9.17 24.93 -14.06
N LEU A 133 -9.22 24.73 -12.74
CA LEU A 133 -8.46 23.73 -12.02
C LEU A 133 -8.89 22.29 -12.41
N ALA A 134 -10.19 22.03 -12.49
CA ALA A 134 -10.74 20.75 -12.92
C ALA A 134 -10.27 20.38 -14.34
N LEU A 135 -10.37 21.31 -15.29
CA LEU A 135 -9.90 21.10 -16.66
C LEU A 135 -8.37 20.95 -16.74
N PHE A 136 -7.64 21.64 -15.88
CA PHE A 136 -6.19 21.51 -15.78
C PHE A 136 -5.81 20.12 -15.27
N TYR A 137 -6.42 19.65 -14.17
CA TYR A 137 -6.19 18.32 -13.62
C TYR A 137 -6.54 17.21 -14.61
N ARG A 138 -7.64 17.36 -15.34
CA ARG A 138 -8.02 16.42 -16.39
C ARG A 138 -6.95 16.28 -17.47
N ARG A 139 -6.38 17.40 -17.95
CA ARG A 139 -5.28 17.36 -18.93
C ARG A 139 -4.00 16.75 -18.37
N VAL A 140 -3.70 17.01 -17.08
CA VAL A 140 -2.57 16.38 -16.40
C VAL A 140 -2.79 14.89 -16.28
N ALA A 141 -3.99 14.45 -15.86
CA ALA A 141 -4.37 13.04 -15.75
C ALA A 141 -4.20 12.28 -17.08
N GLU A 142 -4.65 12.87 -18.18
CA GLU A 142 -4.50 12.30 -19.52
C GLU A 142 -3.03 12.26 -20.00
N LYS A 143 -2.20 13.23 -19.56
CA LYS A 143 -0.80 13.33 -20.00
C LYS A 143 0.14 12.36 -19.28
N ILE A 144 -0.09 12.11 -17.98
CA ILE A 144 0.78 11.26 -17.17
C ILE A 144 0.10 9.95 -16.76
N ASP A 145 -1.08 9.66 -17.32
CA ASP A 145 -1.95 8.52 -16.97
C ASP A 145 -2.05 8.31 -15.46
N SER A 146 -2.61 9.30 -14.76
CA SER A 146 -2.69 9.33 -13.30
C SER A 146 -4.14 9.32 -12.82
N ASN A 147 -4.51 8.28 -12.11
CA ASN A 147 -5.82 8.18 -11.46
C ASN A 147 -6.00 9.23 -10.35
N ILE A 148 -4.92 9.64 -9.67
CA ILE A 148 -4.93 10.69 -8.64
C ILE A 148 -5.45 12.01 -9.23
N TYR A 149 -4.90 12.46 -10.37
CA TYR A 149 -5.36 13.70 -11.00
C TYR A 149 -6.72 13.56 -11.68
N ARG A 150 -7.13 12.33 -12.07
CA ARG A 150 -8.49 12.05 -12.53
C ARG A 150 -9.51 12.24 -11.40
N ALA A 151 -9.22 11.70 -10.21
CA ALA A 151 -10.02 11.92 -9.01
C ALA A 151 -10.04 13.40 -8.59
N SER A 152 -8.88 14.08 -8.53
CA SER A 152 -8.80 15.51 -8.20
C SER A 152 -9.58 16.40 -9.17
N SER A 153 -9.67 16.01 -10.45
CA SER A 153 -10.52 16.70 -11.43
C SER A 153 -12.01 16.55 -11.09
N GLN A 154 -12.45 15.35 -10.71
CA GLN A 154 -13.84 15.09 -10.29
C GLN A 154 -14.19 15.86 -9.02
N ASP A 155 -13.30 15.88 -8.03
CA ASP A 155 -13.49 16.65 -6.79
C ASP A 155 -13.65 18.14 -7.07
N ALA A 156 -12.80 18.71 -7.92
CA ALA A 156 -12.94 20.12 -8.32
C ALA A 156 -14.25 20.43 -9.05
N PHE A 157 -14.83 19.46 -9.80
CA PHE A 157 -16.19 19.62 -10.36
C PHE A 157 -17.28 19.56 -9.29
N MET A 158 -17.16 18.70 -8.26
CA MET A 158 -18.11 18.66 -7.14
C MET A 158 -18.07 19.94 -6.31
N ASP A 159 -16.92 20.55 -6.16
CA ASP A 159 -16.76 21.85 -5.50
C ASP A 159 -17.50 22.98 -6.21
N ILE A 160 -17.58 22.95 -7.55
CA ILE A 160 -18.40 23.90 -8.32
C ILE A 160 -19.86 23.76 -7.93
N LEU A 161 -20.37 22.54 -7.75
CA LEU A 161 -21.74 22.29 -7.35
C LEU A 161 -22.03 22.82 -5.93
N THR A 162 -21.10 22.60 -4.99
CA THR A 162 -21.19 23.11 -3.61
C THR A 162 -21.20 24.66 -3.60
N THR A 163 -20.27 25.28 -4.33
CA THR A 163 -20.22 26.75 -4.44
C THR A 163 -21.48 27.30 -5.15
N ALA A 164 -22.06 26.56 -6.12
CA ALA A 164 -23.29 26.95 -6.79
C ALA A 164 -24.51 26.94 -5.84
N THR A 165 -24.60 26.02 -4.90
CA THR A 165 -25.66 26.03 -3.87
C THR A 165 -25.56 27.22 -2.95
N THR A 166 -24.33 27.58 -2.54
CA THR A 166 -24.05 28.79 -1.74
C THR A 166 -24.38 30.06 -2.52
N PHE A 167 -24.01 30.10 -3.82
CA PHE A 167 -24.37 31.21 -4.71
C PHE A 167 -25.88 31.36 -4.89
N ALA A 168 -26.60 30.25 -5.07
CA ALA A 168 -28.06 30.24 -5.17
C ALA A 168 -28.71 30.78 -3.88
N SER A 169 -28.17 30.43 -2.70
CA SER A 169 -28.65 30.99 -1.41
C SER A 169 -28.54 32.51 -1.36
N LEU A 170 -27.41 33.06 -1.83
CA LEU A 170 -27.21 34.51 -1.90
C LEU A 170 -28.18 35.19 -2.84
N LEU A 171 -28.48 34.62 -4.02
CA LEU A 171 -29.43 35.12 -4.96
C LEU A 171 -30.88 35.06 -4.44
N ILE A 172 -31.27 33.96 -3.78
CA ILE A 172 -32.60 33.82 -3.17
C ILE A 172 -32.77 34.89 -2.08
N PHE A 173 -31.77 35.17 -1.30
CA PHE A 173 -31.83 36.26 -0.35
C PHE A 173 -32.03 37.62 -1.02
N HIS A 174 -31.29 37.89 -2.11
CA HIS A 174 -31.38 39.16 -2.82
C HIS A 174 -32.74 39.39 -3.49
N PHE A 175 -33.31 38.37 -4.17
CA PHE A 175 -34.52 38.54 -4.97
C PHE A 175 -35.82 38.28 -4.21
N PHE A 176 -35.78 37.40 -3.18
CA PHE A 176 -36.96 36.97 -2.46
C PHE A 176 -36.98 37.38 -0.97
N ASP A 177 -35.95 38.07 -0.52
CA ASP A 177 -35.76 38.48 0.90
C ASP A 177 -35.92 37.29 1.87
N ARG A 178 -35.55 36.07 1.42
CA ARG A 178 -35.58 34.84 2.19
C ARG A 178 -34.17 34.40 2.53
N ASN A 179 -33.82 34.49 3.81
CA ASN A 179 -32.53 34.01 4.29
C ASN A 179 -32.54 32.49 4.47
N ILE A 180 -31.95 31.75 3.54
CA ILE A 180 -31.76 30.29 3.63
C ILE A 180 -30.29 29.91 3.89
N ASP A 181 -29.41 30.91 4.11
CA ASP A 181 -27.95 30.73 4.28
C ASP A 181 -27.62 29.71 5.38
N ALA A 182 -28.30 29.79 6.52
CA ALA A 182 -28.08 28.85 7.63
C ALA A 182 -28.39 27.39 7.30
N TYR A 183 -29.41 27.15 6.44
CA TYR A 183 -29.75 25.78 6.00
C TYR A 183 -28.73 25.25 4.99
N VAL A 184 -28.28 26.11 4.06
CA VAL A 184 -27.22 25.76 3.11
C VAL A 184 -25.91 25.56 3.84
N GLY A 185 -25.56 26.41 4.80
CA GLY A 185 -24.40 26.27 5.67
C GLY A 185 -24.42 24.97 6.47
N LEU A 186 -25.59 24.54 6.97
CA LEU A 186 -25.77 23.24 7.64
C LEU A 186 -25.44 22.08 6.68
N LEU A 187 -25.95 22.11 5.45
CA LEU A 187 -25.69 21.08 4.46
C LEU A 187 -24.20 21.02 4.10
N VAL A 188 -23.58 22.16 3.81
CA VAL A 188 -22.16 22.24 3.44
C VAL A 188 -21.26 21.79 4.61
N SER A 189 -21.57 22.17 5.86
CA SER A 189 -20.80 21.74 7.02
C SER A 189 -20.87 20.23 7.26
N LEU A 190 -22.00 19.59 6.97
CA LEU A 190 -22.11 18.12 7.00
C LEU A 190 -21.22 17.46 5.94
N ILE A 191 -21.14 18.04 4.74
CA ILE A 191 -20.23 17.55 3.68
C ILE A 191 -18.77 17.69 4.13
N VAL A 192 -18.40 18.82 4.72
CA VAL A 192 -17.02 19.04 5.25
C VAL A 192 -16.68 18.04 6.36
N ILE A 193 -17.62 17.74 7.27
CA ILE A 193 -17.42 16.72 8.31
C ILE A 193 -17.26 15.34 7.68
N TRP A 194 -18.09 15.00 6.71
CA TRP A 194 -18.00 13.71 6.01
C TRP A 194 -16.64 13.52 5.34
N ASN A 195 -16.16 14.53 4.62
CA ASN A 195 -14.82 14.52 4.01
C ASN A 195 -13.71 14.41 5.06
N GLY A 196 -13.81 15.18 6.16
CA GLY A 196 -12.85 15.09 7.28
C GLY A 196 -12.78 13.70 7.91
N VAL A 197 -13.93 13.02 8.07
CA VAL A 197 -13.98 11.62 8.56
C VAL A 197 -13.37 10.67 7.53
N GLY A 198 -13.61 10.88 6.25
CA GLY A 198 -12.99 10.11 5.15
C GLY A 198 -11.47 10.17 5.24
N ILE A 199 -10.89 11.39 5.22
CA ILE A 199 -9.45 11.61 5.34
C ILE A 199 -8.89 10.96 6.61
N ALA A 200 -9.58 11.10 7.77
CA ALA A 200 -9.14 10.50 9.03
C ALA A 200 -9.07 8.96 8.94
N ARG A 201 -10.05 8.33 8.32
CA ARG A 201 -10.07 6.86 8.14
C ARG A 201 -8.94 6.39 7.21
N GLU A 202 -8.81 7.00 6.05
CA GLU A 202 -7.79 6.68 5.05
C GLU A 202 -6.36 6.84 5.58
N THR A 203 -6.15 7.81 6.47
CA THR A 203 -4.82 8.05 7.05
C THR A 203 -4.50 7.22 8.28
N LEU A 204 -5.53 6.83 9.05
CA LEU A 204 -5.36 5.96 10.22
C LEU A 204 -5.20 4.48 9.84
N ALA A 205 -5.88 4.01 8.79
CA ALA A 205 -5.89 2.62 8.39
C ALA A 205 -4.46 2.07 8.16
N PRO A 206 -3.56 2.71 7.38
CA PRO A 206 -2.18 2.26 7.21
C PRO A 206 -1.33 2.31 8.50
N LEU A 207 -1.66 3.21 9.45
CA LEU A 207 -0.95 3.30 10.73
C LEU A 207 -1.31 2.15 11.68
N ILE A 208 -2.56 1.69 11.64
CA ILE A 208 -3.08 0.57 12.44
C ILE A 208 -2.64 -0.77 11.84
N GLY A 209 -2.44 -0.83 10.53
CA GLY A 209 -2.10 -2.05 9.78
C GLY A 209 -3.28 -2.47 8.91
N ASP A 210 -3.56 -1.69 7.90
CA ASP A 210 -4.56 -2.02 6.88
C ASP A 210 -4.04 -3.10 5.93
N SER A 211 -4.97 -3.85 5.33
CA SER A 211 -4.63 -4.77 4.25
C SER A 211 -4.11 -3.99 3.04
N ILE A 212 -3.16 -4.59 2.34
CA ILE A 212 -2.64 -4.00 1.10
C ILE A 212 -3.63 -4.16 -0.04
N ASP A 213 -3.38 -3.40 -1.11
CA ASP A 213 -4.11 -3.54 -2.37
C ASP A 213 -3.97 -4.99 -2.90
N PRO A 214 -5.08 -5.66 -3.25
CA PRO A 214 -5.07 -7.00 -3.82
C PRO A 214 -4.16 -7.13 -5.06
N GLU A 215 -4.06 -6.09 -5.90
CA GLU A 215 -3.18 -6.07 -7.07
C GLU A 215 -1.71 -6.21 -6.67
N LEU A 216 -1.24 -5.45 -5.67
CA LEU A 216 0.12 -5.58 -5.15
C LEU A 216 0.36 -6.94 -4.50
N PHE A 217 -0.64 -7.49 -3.78
CA PHE A 217 -0.55 -8.80 -3.15
C PHE A 217 -0.27 -9.89 -4.19
N TYR A 218 -1.08 -9.95 -5.23
CA TYR A 218 -0.89 -10.93 -6.30
C TYR A 218 0.36 -10.67 -7.12
N THR A 219 0.73 -9.41 -7.34
CA THR A 219 1.98 -9.06 -8.02
C THR A 219 3.19 -9.64 -7.30
N ILE A 220 3.24 -9.60 -5.96
CA ILE A 220 4.36 -10.18 -5.20
C ILE A 220 4.34 -11.71 -5.30
N ILE A 221 3.18 -12.35 -5.18
CA ILE A 221 3.05 -13.81 -5.30
C ILE A 221 3.51 -14.28 -6.69
N ASP A 222 2.93 -13.73 -7.75
CA ASP A 222 3.25 -14.11 -9.12
C ASP A 222 4.73 -13.80 -9.47
N PHE A 223 5.28 -12.72 -8.86
CA PHE A 223 6.70 -12.41 -8.97
C PHE A 223 7.60 -13.50 -8.40
N VAL A 224 7.29 -14.02 -7.21
CA VAL A 224 8.06 -15.09 -6.55
C VAL A 224 7.88 -16.41 -7.30
N GLU A 225 6.65 -16.77 -7.65
CA GLU A 225 6.32 -18.07 -8.27
C GLU A 225 6.84 -18.23 -9.71
N ARG A 226 7.15 -17.12 -10.41
CA ARG A 226 7.70 -17.20 -11.78
C ARG A 226 9.13 -17.74 -11.85
N TYR A 227 9.88 -17.79 -10.74
CA TYR A 227 11.26 -18.26 -10.75
C TYR A 227 11.34 -19.79 -10.79
N PRO A 228 12.10 -20.36 -11.77
CA PRO A 228 12.33 -21.80 -11.83
C PRO A 228 13.00 -22.33 -10.56
N GLY A 229 12.35 -23.25 -9.86
CA GLY A 229 12.82 -23.79 -8.59
C GLY A 229 11.92 -23.47 -7.41
N ILE A 230 11.02 -22.47 -7.56
CA ILE A 230 9.91 -22.25 -6.65
C ILE A 230 8.74 -23.13 -7.08
N LEU A 231 8.17 -23.88 -6.15
CA LEU A 231 7.07 -24.81 -6.37
C LEU A 231 5.72 -24.27 -5.97
N GLY A 232 5.72 -23.21 -5.16
CA GLY A 232 4.56 -22.47 -4.67
C GLY A 232 4.98 -21.46 -3.63
N SER A 233 4.07 -20.57 -3.23
CA SER A 233 4.28 -19.61 -2.16
C SER A 233 3.02 -19.45 -1.31
N HIS A 234 3.19 -19.05 -0.05
CA HIS A 234 2.10 -18.86 0.91
C HIS A 234 2.51 -17.89 2.01
N ASP A 235 1.57 -17.54 2.90
CA ASP A 235 1.77 -16.67 4.07
C ASP A 235 2.44 -15.34 3.75
N LEU A 236 2.02 -14.72 2.64
CA LEU A 236 2.47 -13.36 2.33
C LEU A 236 1.91 -12.37 3.34
N ILE A 237 2.81 -11.74 4.10
CA ILE A 237 2.52 -10.64 5.02
C ILE A 237 3.22 -9.40 4.49
N VAL A 238 2.47 -8.30 4.31
CA VAL A 238 3.02 -7.05 3.83
C VAL A 238 2.73 -5.93 4.80
N HIS A 239 3.76 -5.18 5.15
CA HIS A 239 3.68 -4.00 6.00
C HIS A 239 3.93 -2.73 5.21
N ASN A 240 3.01 -1.77 5.33
CA ASN A 240 3.14 -0.45 4.73
C ASN A 240 3.86 0.50 5.71
N TYR A 241 5.04 1.00 5.30
CA TYR A 241 5.82 1.99 6.06
C TYR A 241 5.75 3.40 5.45
N GLY A 242 4.95 3.59 4.43
CA GLY A 242 4.75 4.86 3.74
C GLY A 242 4.49 4.66 2.25
N PRO A 243 4.21 5.71 1.51
CA PRO A 243 4.01 5.62 0.08
C PRO A 243 5.20 4.96 -0.62
N ASN A 244 4.94 3.87 -1.32
CA ASN A 244 5.97 3.06 -2.03
C ASN A 244 7.07 2.50 -1.11
N GLN A 245 6.80 2.30 0.18
CA GLN A 245 7.71 1.66 1.13
C GLN A 245 7.02 0.45 1.75
N TYR A 246 7.22 -0.71 1.16
CA TYR A 246 6.65 -1.97 1.61
C TYR A 246 7.74 -2.90 2.12
N MET A 247 7.46 -3.57 3.22
CA MET A 247 8.24 -4.68 3.73
C MET A 247 7.35 -5.91 3.72
N ALA A 248 7.83 -6.98 3.12
CA ALA A 248 7.06 -8.20 2.97
C ALA A 248 7.83 -9.41 3.48
N THR A 249 7.10 -10.38 3.99
CA THR A 249 7.59 -11.72 4.27
C THR A 249 6.70 -12.73 3.58
N ILE A 250 7.28 -13.73 2.95
CA ILE A 250 6.57 -14.79 2.26
C ILE A 250 7.27 -16.12 2.51
N HIS A 251 6.51 -17.19 2.51
CA HIS A 251 7.03 -18.55 2.48
C HIS A 251 7.11 -19.03 1.02
N ALA A 252 8.24 -19.61 0.63
CA ALA A 252 8.44 -20.18 -0.70
C ALA A 252 8.78 -21.66 -0.61
N GLU A 253 7.98 -22.49 -1.27
CA GLU A 253 8.17 -23.93 -1.35
C GLU A 253 9.28 -24.26 -2.37
N VAL A 254 10.31 -24.98 -1.93
CA VAL A 254 11.40 -25.49 -2.78
C VAL A 254 11.51 -27.00 -2.68
N ASP A 255 12.13 -27.68 -3.66
CA ASP A 255 12.35 -29.13 -3.57
C ASP A 255 13.34 -29.43 -2.45
N GLY A 256 12.90 -30.18 -1.44
CA GLY A 256 13.72 -30.60 -0.28
C GLY A 256 14.93 -31.49 -0.63
N ARG A 257 15.09 -31.88 -1.89
CA ARG A 257 16.29 -32.57 -2.42
C ARG A 257 17.29 -31.62 -3.06
N SER A 258 16.93 -30.35 -3.24
CA SER A 258 17.85 -29.35 -3.77
C SER A 258 19.03 -29.17 -2.84
N ASP A 259 20.19 -28.86 -3.43
CA ASP A 259 21.34 -28.42 -2.65
C ASP A 259 21.01 -27.08 -1.94
N ILE A 260 21.34 -27.01 -0.66
CA ILE A 260 20.97 -25.87 0.18
C ILE A 260 21.60 -24.55 -0.28
N GLU A 261 22.83 -24.61 -0.81
CA GLU A 261 23.55 -23.44 -1.33
C GLU A 261 22.85 -22.90 -2.58
N SER A 262 22.49 -23.80 -3.50
CA SER A 262 21.76 -23.44 -4.73
C SER A 262 20.35 -22.90 -4.44
N ALA A 263 19.66 -23.46 -3.46
CA ALA A 263 18.35 -22.97 -3.04
C ALA A 263 18.45 -21.60 -2.38
N HIS A 264 19.46 -21.35 -1.54
CA HIS A 264 19.73 -20.05 -0.93
C HIS A 264 20.06 -18.99 -1.98
N ASP A 265 20.92 -19.30 -2.97
CA ASP A 265 21.26 -18.37 -4.05
C ASP A 265 20.04 -17.97 -4.90
N LEU A 266 19.08 -18.91 -5.07
CA LEU A 266 17.81 -18.61 -5.73
C LEU A 266 17.00 -17.62 -4.92
N ILE A 267 16.81 -17.86 -3.61
CA ILE A 267 16.06 -17.00 -2.70
C ILE A 267 16.67 -15.59 -2.67
N ASP A 268 17.99 -15.48 -2.45
CA ASP A 268 18.70 -14.19 -2.38
C ASP A 268 18.53 -13.38 -3.67
N ARG A 269 18.54 -14.06 -4.83
CA ARG A 269 18.25 -13.42 -6.11
C ARG A 269 16.83 -12.89 -6.19
N ILE A 270 15.83 -13.67 -5.77
CA ILE A 270 14.42 -13.25 -5.79
C ILE A 270 14.20 -12.04 -4.87
N GLU A 271 14.77 -12.06 -3.67
CA GLU A 271 14.69 -10.94 -2.72
C GLU A 271 15.29 -9.67 -3.32
N HIS A 272 16.48 -9.77 -3.91
CA HIS A 272 17.16 -8.64 -4.58
C HIS A 272 16.38 -8.11 -5.79
N ASP A 273 15.86 -9.01 -6.62
CA ASP A 273 15.09 -8.64 -7.82
C ASP A 273 13.74 -8.01 -7.43
N CYS A 274 13.09 -8.49 -6.36
CA CYS A 274 11.86 -7.89 -5.83
C CYS A 274 12.10 -6.45 -5.36
N GLU A 275 13.20 -6.19 -4.63
CA GLU A 275 13.55 -4.84 -4.20
C GLU A 275 13.85 -3.92 -5.38
N THR A 276 14.53 -4.41 -6.41
CA THR A 276 14.94 -3.58 -7.56
C THR A 276 13.81 -3.33 -8.56
N GLN A 277 12.91 -4.30 -8.78
CA GLN A 277 11.84 -4.24 -9.79
C GLN A 277 10.53 -3.74 -9.22
N LEU A 278 10.13 -4.22 -8.02
CA LEU A 278 8.86 -3.85 -7.39
C LEU A 278 9.02 -2.78 -6.29
N GLY A 279 10.24 -2.51 -5.82
CA GLY A 279 10.48 -1.59 -4.70
C GLY A 279 9.97 -2.14 -3.35
N VAL A 280 9.82 -3.45 -3.23
CA VAL A 280 9.37 -4.15 -2.02
C VAL A 280 10.55 -4.82 -1.35
N HIS A 281 10.83 -4.49 -0.10
CA HIS A 281 11.82 -5.20 0.70
C HIS A 281 11.23 -6.53 1.15
N LEU A 282 11.59 -7.61 0.44
CA LEU A 282 11.07 -8.96 0.63
C LEU A 282 12.03 -9.79 1.46
N VAL A 283 11.51 -10.58 2.40
CA VAL A 283 12.21 -11.65 3.10
C VAL A 283 11.48 -12.96 2.86
N ILE A 284 12.19 -13.96 2.35
CA ILE A 284 11.62 -15.25 1.99
C ILE A 284 12.02 -16.30 3.01
N HIS A 285 11.01 -16.91 3.65
CA HIS A 285 11.20 -18.12 4.40
C HIS A 285 11.16 -19.33 3.45
N MET A 286 12.26 -20.04 3.35
CA MET A 286 12.37 -21.20 2.48
C MET A 286 11.77 -22.45 3.12
N ASP A 287 10.74 -23.03 2.51
CA ASP A 287 10.10 -24.26 2.95
C ASP A 287 10.47 -25.45 2.05
N PRO A 288 11.37 -26.34 2.53
CA PRO A 288 11.72 -27.52 1.75
C PRO A 288 10.57 -28.55 1.80
N ILE A 289 9.96 -28.82 0.65
CA ILE A 289 8.90 -29.82 0.54
C ILE A 289 9.39 -31.09 -0.13
N HIS A 290 8.83 -32.22 0.29
CA HIS A 290 9.06 -33.50 -0.35
C HIS A 290 7.90 -33.77 -1.31
N ASN A 291 8.19 -33.75 -2.62
CA ASN A 291 7.20 -33.99 -3.67
C ASN A 291 7.27 -35.44 -4.14
N ASP A 292 7.20 -36.42 -3.20
CA ASP A 292 7.12 -37.82 -3.51
C ASP A 292 5.69 -38.29 -3.83
N ASP A 293 5.55 -39.55 -4.26
CA ASP A 293 4.25 -40.08 -4.66
C ASP A 293 3.25 -40.14 -3.50
N GLU A 294 3.73 -40.40 -2.28
CA GLU A 294 2.90 -40.42 -1.07
C GLU A 294 2.36 -39.01 -0.73
N THR A 295 3.23 -38.04 -0.75
CA THR A 295 2.86 -36.63 -0.48
C THR A 295 1.87 -36.13 -1.53
N ARG A 296 2.10 -36.39 -2.83
CA ARG A 296 1.17 -36.01 -3.89
C ARG A 296 -0.21 -36.66 -3.74
N PHE A 297 -0.23 -37.94 -3.36
CA PHE A 297 -1.49 -38.66 -3.15
C PHE A 297 -2.33 -38.07 -2.05
N TYR A 298 -1.76 -37.84 -0.86
CA TYR A 298 -2.52 -37.29 0.28
C TYR A 298 -2.85 -35.81 0.08
N ARG A 299 -1.98 -35.04 -0.56
CA ARG A 299 -2.26 -33.63 -0.90
C ARG A 299 -3.46 -33.51 -1.87
N ALA A 300 -3.50 -34.34 -2.90
CA ALA A 300 -4.63 -34.39 -3.83
C ALA A 300 -5.93 -34.86 -3.16
N MET A 301 -5.84 -35.83 -2.27
CA MET A 301 -6.99 -36.31 -1.48
C MET A 301 -7.53 -35.19 -0.58
N LEU A 302 -6.68 -34.48 0.15
CA LEU A 302 -7.07 -33.36 0.99
C LEU A 302 -7.71 -32.23 0.18
N ALA A 303 -7.14 -31.88 -0.97
CA ALA A 303 -7.69 -30.88 -1.87
C ALA A 303 -9.12 -31.20 -2.34
N ASN A 304 -9.37 -32.48 -2.70
CA ASN A 304 -10.72 -32.92 -3.06
C ASN A 304 -11.69 -32.85 -1.91
N ILE A 305 -11.30 -33.30 -0.70
CA ILE A 305 -12.13 -33.24 0.50
C ILE A 305 -12.48 -31.77 0.84
N LEU A 306 -11.49 -30.87 0.75
CA LEU A 306 -11.68 -29.48 1.06
C LEU A 306 -12.59 -28.79 0.04
N ALA A 307 -12.45 -29.09 -1.25
CA ALA A 307 -13.35 -28.59 -2.28
C ALA A 307 -14.83 -28.99 -2.07
N GLU A 308 -15.08 -30.15 -1.45
CA GLU A 308 -16.44 -30.57 -1.10
C GLU A 308 -16.97 -29.94 0.21
N LEU A 309 -16.11 -29.76 1.22
CA LEU A 309 -16.52 -29.29 2.56
C LEU A 309 -16.53 -27.79 2.69
N SER A 310 -15.56 -27.10 2.10
CA SER A 310 -15.41 -25.64 2.16
C SER A 310 -14.60 -25.16 0.96
N PRO A 311 -15.22 -24.88 -0.19
CA PRO A 311 -14.54 -24.46 -1.42
C PRO A 311 -13.76 -23.13 -1.27
N GLU A 312 -14.11 -22.30 -0.31
CA GLU A 312 -13.46 -21.02 -0.01
C GLU A 312 -12.22 -21.17 0.88
N SER A 313 -11.97 -22.36 1.43
CA SER A 313 -10.82 -22.65 2.27
C SER A 313 -9.67 -23.23 1.44
N SER A 314 -8.44 -22.91 1.82
CA SER A 314 -7.22 -23.46 1.22
C SER A 314 -6.29 -24.02 2.29
N PHE A 315 -5.28 -24.77 1.88
CA PHE A 315 -4.27 -25.28 2.80
C PHE A 315 -2.87 -25.14 2.21
N HIS A 316 -1.89 -25.00 3.08
CA HIS A 316 -0.46 -24.93 2.74
C HIS A 316 0.39 -25.65 3.81
N ASP A 317 1.70 -25.64 3.65
CA ASP A 317 2.69 -26.28 4.53
C ASP A 317 2.39 -27.78 4.79
N PHE A 318 1.96 -28.47 3.72
CA PHE A 318 1.54 -29.87 3.82
C PHE A 318 2.75 -30.79 3.97
N ARG A 319 2.80 -31.51 5.11
CA ARG A 319 3.88 -32.44 5.45
C ARG A 319 3.33 -33.77 5.93
N ILE A 320 4.03 -34.87 5.58
CA ILE A 320 3.74 -36.20 6.10
C ILE A 320 4.75 -36.53 7.19
N ARG A 321 4.27 -37.05 8.32
CA ARG A 321 5.08 -37.53 9.43
C ARG A 321 4.65 -38.96 9.78
N HIS A 322 5.61 -39.85 9.97
CA HIS A 322 5.34 -41.19 10.44
C HIS A 322 5.48 -41.30 11.99
N ALA A 323 4.82 -42.25 12.57
CA ALA A 323 4.85 -42.43 14.03
C ALA A 323 6.27 -42.66 14.62
N SER A 324 7.24 -43.04 13.78
CA SER A 324 8.67 -43.15 14.14
C SER A 324 9.30 -41.79 14.50
N ASP A 325 8.73 -40.66 14.03
CA ASP A 325 9.27 -39.30 14.15
C ASP A 325 8.76 -38.58 15.42
N SER A 326 8.71 -39.34 16.55
CA SER A 326 8.01 -38.96 17.78
C SER A 326 8.43 -37.58 18.37
N ALA A 327 9.68 -37.15 18.20
CA ALA A 327 10.18 -35.90 18.75
C ALA A 327 9.61 -34.67 18.00
N GLN A 328 9.47 -34.76 16.68
CA GLN A 328 8.89 -33.68 15.83
C GLN A 328 7.38 -33.60 16.02
N LEU A 329 6.68 -34.74 16.07
CA LEU A 329 5.25 -34.83 16.35
C LEU A 329 4.86 -34.24 17.71
N THR A 330 5.69 -34.36 18.73
CA THR A 330 5.39 -33.76 20.03
C THR A 330 5.47 -32.26 19.99
N ARG A 331 6.34 -31.67 19.17
CA ARG A 331 6.48 -30.22 19.01
C ARG A 331 5.28 -29.65 18.25
N GLU A 332 4.84 -30.28 17.18
CA GLU A 332 3.70 -29.86 16.37
C GLU A 332 2.35 -29.95 17.11
N LYS A 333 2.19 -30.95 18.00
CA LYS A 333 0.98 -31.11 18.84
C LYS A 333 0.81 -30.04 19.93
N HIS A 334 1.85 -29.30 20.26
CA HIS A 334 1.82 -28.27 21.32
C HIS A 334 1.70 -26.83 20.80
N THR A 335 1.51 -26.61 19.51
CA THR A 335 1.24 -25.28 18.97
C THR A 335 -0.15 -24.82 19.41
N LYS A 336 -0.28 -23.58 19.87
CA LYS A 336 -1.44 -23.03 20.62
C LYS A 336 -2.81 -23.13 19.93
N HIS A 337 -2.88 -23.44 18.65
CA HIS A 337 -4.11 -23.50 17.85
C HIS A 337 -4.24 -24.78 17.02
N SER A 338 -3.46 -25.83 17.33
CA SER A 338 -3.49 -27.07 16.55
C SER A 338 -4.65 -27.99 17.00
N PHE A 339 -5.47 -28.39 16.04
CA PHE A 339 -6.40 -29.49 16.21
C PHE A 339 -5.65 -30.83 16.05
N VAL A 340 -5.70 -31.65 17.09
CA VAL A 340 -5.11 -33.00 17.07
C VAL A 340 -6.23 -34.02 17.26
N ALA A 341 -6.43 -34.85 16.26
CA ALA A 341 -7.42 -35.93 16.37
C ALA A 341 -7.03 -36.93 17.45
N ALA A 342 -7.94 -37.18 18.41
CA ALA A 342 -7.76 -38.18 19.46
C ALA A 342 -7.62 -39.59 18.86
N GLY A 343 -6.47 -40.23 19.05
CA GLY A 343 -6.26 -41.63 18.67
C GLY A 343 -6.68 -42.58 19.81
N ASN A 344 -7.52 -43.55 19.51
CA ASN A 344 -7.78 -44.68 20.37
C ASN A 344 -6.51 -45.56 20.41
N GLY A 345 -5.87 -45.65 21.59
CA GLY A 345 -4.55 -46.15 21.86
C GLY A 345 -4.25 -47.64 21.60
N ALA A 346 -4.41 -48.14 20.39
CA ALA A 346 -3.95 -49.48 20.05
C ALA A 346 -3.30 -49.48 18.65
N GLN A 347 -2.01 -49.73 18.57
CA GLN A 347 -1.13 -49.81 17.40
C GLN A 347 -0.50 -48.49 16.91
N THR A 348 0.46 -47.99 17.67
CA THR A 348 1.18 -46.73 17.43
C THR A 348 2.19 -46.77 16.26
N GLN A 349 2.50 -47.93 15.70
CA GLN A 349 3.60 -48.09 14.71
C GLN A 349 3.24 -47.86 13.25
N LYS A 350 1.97 -47.75 12.93
CA LYS A 350 1.48 -47.54 11.52
C LYS A 350 0.83 -46.20 11.26
N LEU A 351 0.75 -45.31 12.23
CA LEU A 351 0.04 -44.06 12.08
C LEU A 351 0.81 -43.09 11.17
N ILE A 352 0.09 -42.53 10.21
CA ILE A 352 0.52 -41.45 9.31
C ILE A 352 -0.11 -40.17 9.78
N TYR A 353 0.71 -39.15 10.07
CA TYR A 353 0.25 -37.83 10.46
C TYR A 353 0.38 -36.89 9.26
N LEU A 354 -0.74 -36.29 8.86
CA LEU A 354 -0.77 -35.20 7.89
C LEU A 354 -0.79 -33.90 8.67
N VAL A 355 0.26 -33.11 8.51
CA VAL A 355 0.44 -31.83 9.16
C VAL A 355 0.27 -30.75 8.09
N PHE A 356 -0.61 -29.82 8.31
CA PHE A 356 -0.86 -28.71 7.40
C PHE A 356 -1.56 -27.55 8.08
N ASP A 357 -1.42 -26.38 7.49
CA ASP A 357 -2.11 -25.17 7.88
C ASP A 357 -3.33 -24.97 7.00
N LEU A 358 -4.48 -24.68 7.62
CA LEU A 358 -5.77 -24.51 6.96
C LEU A 358 -6.22 -23.05 7.04
N ILE A 359 -6.25 -22.38 5.90
CA ILE A 359 -6.78 -21.01 5.79
C ILE A 359 -8.30 -21.09 5.68
N THR A 360 -8.98 -20.43 6.61
CA THR A 360 -10.44 -20.37 6.64
C THR A 360 -10.94 -18.94 6.52
N PRO A 361 -12.07 -18.70 5.82
CA PRO A 361 -12.68 -17.38 5.71
C PRO A 361 -12.99 -16.74 7.08
N TRP A 362 -12.96 -15.41 7.15
CA TRP A 362 -13.21 -14.65 8.39
C TRP A 362 -14.65 -14.76 8.90
N ASN A 363 -15.61 -15.09 8.03
CA ASN A 363 -17.04 -15.20 8.33
C ASN A 363 -17.45 -16.50 9.02
N LEU A 364 -16.56 -17.50 9.09
CA LEU A 364 -16.86 -18.76 9.79
C LEU A 364 -16.89 -18.58 11.31
N THR A 365 -17.93 -19.12 11.92
CA THR A 365 -18.03 -19.22 13.38
C THR A 365 -17.13 -20.34 13.93
N LYS A 366 -16.78 -20.29 15.22
CA LYS A 366 -15.96 -21.34 15.85
C LYS A 366 -16.58 -22.72 15.77
N GLU A 367 -17.92 -22.80 15.77
CA GLU A 367 -18.66 -24.06 15.63
C GLU A 367 -18.52 -24.63 14.21
N GLU A 368 -18.59 -23.79 13.19
CA GLU A 368 -18.40 -24.18 11.78
C GLU A 368 -16.94 -24.59 11.51
N GLU A 369 -15.96 -23.84 12.06
CA GLU A 369 -14.55 -24.24 12.01
C GLU A 369 -14.32 -25.62 12.63
N ASN A 370 -14.87 -25.88 13.82
CA ASN A 370 -14.77 -27.19 14.43
C ASN A 370 -15.45 -28.29 13.62
N GLN A 371 -16.60 -28.02 13.02
CA GLN A 371 -17.29 -28.98 12.13
C GLN A 371 -16.44 -29.28 10.89
N LEU A 372 -15.80 -28.28 10.30
CA LEU A 372 -14.88 -28.43 9.17
C LEU A 372 -13.69 -29.31 9.54
N LEU A 373 -13.02 -29.03 10.68
CA LEU A 373 -11.87 -29.80 11.17
C LEU A 373 -12.22 -31.27 11.40
N HIS A 374 -13.36 -31.53 12.05
CA HIS A 374 -13.85 -32.89 12.25
C HIS A 374 -14.29 -33.55 10.92
N GLY A 375 -14.86 -32.79 10.00
CA GLY A 375 -15.24 -33.26 8.66
C GLY A 375 -14.04 -33.74 7.86
N ILE A 376 -12.98 -32.93 7.81
CA ILE A 376 -11.70 -33.27 7.15
C ILE A 376 -11.12 -34.54 7.78
N GLN A 377 -10.99 -34.59 9.10
CA GLN A 377 -10.43 -35.74 9.80
C GLN A 377 -11.22 -37.03 9.52
N ASN A 378 -12.56 -36.97 9.59
CA ASN A 378 -13.43 -38.12 9.37
C ASN A 378 -13.34 -38.62 7.91
N ARG A 379 -13.34 -37.73 6.94
CA ARG A 379 -13.21 -38.09 5.52
C ARG A 379 -11.85 -38.74 5.24
N MET A 380 -10.75 -38.16 5.76
CA MET A 380 -9.41 -38.74 5.62
C MET A 380 -9.34 -40.14 6.23
N GLN A 381 -9.97 -40.38 7.40
CA GLN A 381 -9.99 -41.68 8.05
C GLN A 381 -10.87 -42.74 7.35
N ILE A 382 -11.89 -42.33 6.62
CA ILE A 382 -12.70 -43.25 5.79
C ILE A 382 -11.81 -43.84 4.69
N GLU A 383 -11.00 -43.01 4.06
CA GLU A 383 -10.10 -43.46 2.97
C GLU A 383 -8.89 -44.23 3.52
N ASN A 384 -8.31 -43.80 4.63
CA ASN A 384 -7.23 -44.53 5.32
C ASN A 384 -7.37 -44.40 6.85
N PRO A 385 -7.76 -45.47 7.56
CA PRO A 385 -7.97 -45.48 9.01
C PRO A 385 -6.70 -45.15 9.84
N ASP A 386 -5.51 -45.32 9.28
CA ASP A 386 -4.23 -45.07 9.93
C ASP A 386 -3.83 -43.57 9.87
N VAL A 387 -4.58 -42.73 9.13
CA VAL A 387 -4.31 -41.30 8.97
C VAL A 387 -4.85 -40.48 10.15
N ARG A 388 -4.04 -39.54 10.60
CA ARG A 388 -4.41 -38.49 11.58
C ARG A 388 -3.99 -37.15 11.05
N CYS A 389 -4.86 -36.14 11.20
CA CYS A 389 -4.53 -34.78 10.83
C CYS A 389 -4.08 -33.99 12.06
N ILE A 390 -3.03 -33.17 11.87
CA ILE A 390 -2.63 -32.09 12.75
C ILE A 390 -2.84 -30.82 11.94
N ILE A 391 -3.87 -30.07 12.28
CA ILE A 391 -4.32 -28.92 11.49
C ILE A 391 -4.12 -27.68 12.33
N GLN A 392 -3.36 -26.73 11.82
CA GLN A 392 -3.30 -25.37 12.34
C GLN A 392 -4.31 -24.52 11.59
N LEU A 393 -5.10 -23.71 12.32
CA LEU A 393 -6.05 -22.80 11.69
C LEU A 393 -5.42 -21.43 11.51
N ASP A 394 -5.48 -20.92 10.29
CA ASP A 394 -5.05 -19.61 9.94
C ASP A 394 -6.14 -18.79 9.25
N LYS A 395 -5.98 -17.49 9.26
CA LYS A 395 -6.87 -16.54 8.59
C LYS A 395 -6.07 -15.81 7.49
N PRO A 396 -6.70 -15.54 6.34
CA PRO A 396 -6.02 -14.82 5.27
C PRO A 396 -5.65 -13.41 5.71
N TYR A 397 -4.43 -12.98 5.41
CA TYR A 397 -3.95 -11.62 5.67
C TYR A 397 -4.54 -10.59 4.71
N MET A 398 -5.15 -11.04 3.63
CA MET A 398 -5.84 -10.20 2.66
C MET A 398 -7.34 -10.31 2.82
N HIS A 399 -8.07 -9.19 2.74
CA HIS A 399 -9.52 -9.17 2.61
C HIS A 399 -9.90 -9.36 1.14
N THR A 400 -10.40 -10.54 0.80
CA THR A 400 -11.05 -10.79 -0.47
C THR A 400 -12.50 -10.32 -0.38
N HIS A 401 -12.86 -9.34 -1.20
CA HIS A 401 -14.23 -8.82 -1.21
C HIS A 401 -15.18 -9.73 -2.01
N SER A 402 -14.68 -10.33 -3.08
CA SER A 402 -15.38 -11.36 -3.86
C SER A 402 -14.38 -12.15 -4.71
N ALA A 403 -14.73 -13.40 -5.10
CA ALA A 403 -13.91 -14.18 -6.01
C ALA A 403 -13.73 -13.54 -7.40
N GLU A 404 -14.66 -12.67 -7.82
CA GLU A 404 -14.56 -11.89 -9.06
C GLU A 404 -13.52 -10.77 -8.93
N GLU A 405 -13.53 -10.02 -7.81
CA GLU A 405 -12.55 -8.95 -7.56
C GLU A 405 -11.13 -9.49 -7.44
N ASP A 406 -10.97 -10.66 -6.81
CA ASP A 406 -9.68 -11.34 -6.72
C ASP A 406 -9.16 -11.81 -8.10
N ALA A 407 -10.05 -12.36 -8.92
CA ALA A 407 -9.69 -12.78 -10.28
C ALA A 407 -9.29 -11.59 -11.16
N GLU A 408 -9.98 -10.45 -11.03
CA GLU A 408 -9.64 -9.22 -11.73
C GLU A 408 -8.31 -8.61 -11.23
N ALA A 409 -8.06 -8.62 -9.91
CA ALA A 409 -6.82 -8.12 -9.34
C ALA A 409 -5.63 -8.97 -9.77
N ARG A 410 -5.78 -10.30 -9.76
CA ARG A 410 -4.75 -11.23 -10.24
C ARG A 410 -4.49 -11.08 -11.74
N ALA A 411 -5.51 -10.89 -12.56
CA ALA A 411 -5.35 -10.66 -14.00
C ALA A 411 -4.57 -9.36 -14.28
N ARG A 412 -4.86 -8.26 -13.54
CA ARG A 412 -4.11 -6.99 -13.65
C ARG A 412 -2.66 -7.14 -13.21
N ALA A 413 -2.42 -7.84 -12.09
CA ALA A 413 -1.07 -8.10 -11.59
C ALA A 413 -0.20 -8.86 -12.62
N THR A 414 -0.77 -9.87 -13.30
CA THR A 414 -0.08 -10.61 -14.34
C THR A 414 0.22 -9.73 -15.56
N GLU A 415 -0.71 -8.86 -15.97
CA GLU A 415 -0.53 -7.94 -17.10
C GLU A 415 0.58 -6.91 -16.81
N ASP A 416 0.65 -6.39 -15.59
CA ASP A 416 1.68 -5.45 -15.17
C ASP A 416 3.08 -6.07 -15.16
N LEU A 417 3.21 -7.33 -14.74
CA LEU A 417 4.47 -8.08 -14.79
C LEU A 417 4.93 -8.36 -16.22
N GLU A 418 4.02 -8.72 -17.14
CA GLU A 418 4.32 -8.92 -18.57
C GLU A 418 4.77 -7.61 -19.25
N HIS A 419 4.17 -6.48 -18.87
CA HIS A 419 4.59 -5.17 -19.37
C HIS A 419 5.96 -4.72 -18.85
N ALA A 420 6.30 -5.07 -17.62
CA ALA A 420 7.61 -4.79 -17.03
C ALA A 420 8.75 -5.58 -17.69
N GLU A 421 8.46 -6.76 -18.25
CA GLU A 421 9.44 -7.61 -18.96
C GLU A 421 9.67 -7.23 -20.44
N GLN A 422 8.85 -6.38 -21.03
CA GLN A 422 9.07 -5.93 -22.40
C GLN A 422 10.30 -5.01 -22.45
N PRO A 423 11.39 -5.41 -23.13
CA PRO A 423 12.52 -4.52 -23.32
C PRO A 423 12.03 -3.29 -24.09
N ALA A 424 12.37 -2.10 -23.60
CA ALA A 424 12.10 -0.85 -24.31
C ALA A 424 12.46 -1.01 -25.78
N ALA A 425 11.51 -0.76 -26.68
CA ALA A 425 11.72 -0.88 -28.11
C ALA A 425 13.02 -0.17 -28.50
N PRO A 426 13.89 -0.77 -29.31
CA PRO A 426 15.15 -0.14 -29.69
C PRO A 426 14.82 1.17 -30.41
N ASP A 427 15.38 2.23 -29.86
CA ASP A 427 15.29 3.60 -30.38
C ASP A 427 15.64 3.58 -31.88
N THR A 428 14.67 3.85 -32.73
CA THR A 428 14.86 3.86 -34.18
C THR A 428 15.79 5.01 -34.53
N ALA A 429 16.99 4.62 -34.90
CA ALA A 429 17.91 5.26 -35.82
C ALA A 429 17.91 6.80 -35.86
N HIS A 430 18.83 7.42 -35.12
CA HIS A 430 19.43 8.66 -35.56
C HIS A 430 20.48 8.36 -36.63
N PRO A 431 20.57 9.17 -37.72
CA PRO A 431 21.51 8.96 -38.78
C PRO A 431 22.96 9.18 -38.28
N THR A 432 23.78 8.26 -38.66
CA THR A 432 25.24 8.22 -38.44
C THR A 432 25.91 9.51 -38.87
N ASP A 433 26.42 10.30 -37.92
CA ASP A 433 27.52 11.19 -38.17
C ASP A 433 28.82 10.40 -37.99
N GLU A 434 29.52 10.25 -39.10
CA GLU A 434 30.86 9.62 -39.20
C GLU A 434 31.87 10.40 -38.33
N VAL A 435 32.38 9.77 -37.29
CA VAL A 435 33.59 10.24 -36.58
C VAL A 435 34.79 9.48 -37.17
N PRO A 436 35.81 10.17 -37.68
CA PRO A 436 36.93 9.51 -38.32
C PRO A 436 37.82 8.78 -37.30
N CYS A 437 38.18 7.56 -37.67
CA CYS A 437 39.08 6.64 -37.00
C CYS A 437 40.45 7.28 -36.85
N VAL A 438 40.90 7.58 -35.62
CA VAL A 438 42.30 7.89 -35.33
C VAL A 438 43.04 6.58 -35.08
N GLN A 439 43.97 6.25 -35.96
CA GLN A 439 44.90 5.15 -35.78
C GLN A 439 45.87 5.47 -34.64
N GLU A 440 45.83 4.73 -33.56
CA GLU A 440 46.89 4.69 -32.55
C GLU A 440 48.00 3.73 -33.04
N THR A 441 49.15 4.33 -33.30
CA THR A 441 50.40 3.62 -33.58
C THR A 441 50.97 3.04 -32.29
N ALA A 442 51.23 1.75 -32.32
CA ALA A 442 51.98 1.04 -31.29
C ALA A 442 53.45 1.52 -31.28
N ASP A 443 53.94 2.01 -30.15
CA ASP A 443 55.35 2.16 -29.88
C ASP A 443 55.74 1.22 -28.73
N GLU A 444 56.64 0.30 -29.10
CA GLU A 444 57.44 -0.57 -28.23
C GLU A 444 58.35 0.25 -27.30
N VAL A 445 58.30 -0.04 -26.00
CA VAL A 445 59.44 0.30 -25.12
C VAL A 445 59.78 -0.89 -24.23
N GLN A 446 61.00 -1.39 -24.44
CA GLN A 446 61.69 -2.45 -23.69
C GLN A 446 62.13 -1.97 -22.28
N PRO A 447 62.48 -2.92 -21.36
CA PRO A 447 62.67 -2.67 -19.95
C PRO A 447 64.15 -2.27 -19.65
N GLY A 448 64.33 -1.24 -18.83
CA GLY A 448 65.61 -0.80 -18.28
C GLY A 448 65.68 -1.04 -16.76
N ALA A 449 66.79 -1.70 -16.44
CA ALA A 449 67.13 -2.17 -15.07
C ALA A 449 67.66 -1.03 -14.17
N GLY A 450 67.47 -1.21 -12.88
CA GLY A 450 68.45 -0.93 -11.85
C GLY A 450 68.41 0.41 -11.15
N SER A 451 68.17 0.40 -9.85
CA SER A 451 69.17 0.80 -8.86
C SER A 451 68.52 0.92 -7.44
N ARG A 452 69.18 0.21 -6.55
CA ARG A 452 69.05 0.29 -5.09
C ARG A 452 69.48 1.68 -4.57
N ARG A 453 68.91 2.06 -3.40
CA ARG A 453 69.59 2.54 -2.15
C ARG A 453 68.51 2.97 -1.16
N ASP A 454 68.37 2.23 -0.07
CA ASP A 454 68.95 2.40 1.27
C ASP A 454 68.32 3.56 2.05
N ALA A 455 67.66 3.13 3.09
CA ALA A 455 67.87 3.34 4.53
C ALA A 455 67.66 4.78 5.05
N ASP A 456 66.87 4.98 6.00
CA ASP A 456 67.18 5.14 7.46
C ASP A 456 65.92 5.71 8.14
N ASP A 457 65.39 4.97 9.11
CA ASP A 457 65.55 5.14 10.55
C ASP A 457 65.00 6.45 11.10
N THR A 458 64.01 6.40 11.91
CA THR A 458 63.98 6.74 13.33
C THR A 458 62.53 6.98 13.84
N ASN A 459 62.10 6.04 14.66
CA ASN A 459 61.24 6.30 15.81
C ASN A 459 62.18 6.83 16.94
N PRO A 460 61.82 7.58 17.97
CA PRO A 460 60.83 7.19 18.96
C PRO A 460 60.13 8.31 19.76
N GLY A 461 59.19 7.87 20.56
CA GLY A 461 59.05 8.37 21.96
C GLY A 461 57.77 9.11 22.26
N SER A 462 56.92 8.42 23.02
CA SER A 462 56.51 8.68 24.42
C SER A 462 55.91 10.08 24.66
N ASP A 463 54.92 10.29 25.40
CA ASP A 463 54.39 9.81 26.65
C ASP A 463 53.25 10.72 27.10
N THR A 464 52.34 10.13 27.86
CA THR A 464 51.71 10.64 29.08
C THR A 464 50.56 11.64 29.05
N THR A 465 49.41 11.12 29.54
CA THR A 465 48.65 11.59 30.74
C THR A 465 47.95 12.94 30.63
N THR A 466 46.78 13.17 31.02
CA THR A 466 45.93 12.95 32.21
C THR A 466 44.66 13.76 32.08
N GLU A 467 43.60 13.17 32.63
CA GLU A 467 42.54 13.74 33.48
C GLU A 467 41.76 15.01 33.11
N GLY A 468 40.48 14.86 33.20
CA GLY A 468 39.67 15.61 34.16
C GLY A 468 38.50 16.40 33.55
N GLU A 469 37.37 15.94 33.81
CA GLU A 469 36.05 16.37 34.22
C GLU A 469 34.93 15.87 33.32
#